data_806f0435ba797a042dd79fc9ba0852ca
#
_entry.id   806f0435ba797a042dd79fc9ba0852ca
#
_cell.length_a   1.000
_cell.length_b   1.000
_cell.length_c   1.000
_cell.angle_alpha   90.00
_cell.angle_beta   90.00
_cell.angle_gamma   90.00
#
_symmetry.space_group_name_H-M   'P 1'
#
loop_
_entity.id
_entity.type
_entity.pdbx_description
1 polymer ?
#
loop_
_entity_poly.entity_id
_entity_poly.type
_entity_poly.pdbx_seq_one_letter_code
_entity_poly.pdbx_strand_id
1 'polypeptide(L)'
;MTPFIVLLVLVVLTILMTVKVVPQQSAYILERLGKFYAVLQPGVNFIIPFFDRIAYKYTLKEAAVDIPEQICITRDNVQVRMRGVIFIQVIDPRKAAYGISDYTFAVIQLAQTTMRSEIGKLDLDKTFEERMTINRAVVESIDEAATGWGVKVLRYEIKNINPPQSVLNAME
;
A
#
# COMPACT_ATOMS: atom_id res chain seq x y z
N MET A 1 11.98 53.87 8.13
CA MET A 1 10.77 53.12 8.49
C MET A 1 10.50 51.96 7.53
N THR A 2 10.66 52.11 6.23
CA THR A 2 10.47 51.08 5.23
C THR A 2 11.34 49.81 5.42
N PRO A 3 12.66 49.90 5.72
CA PRO A 3 13.49 48.67 5.90
C PRO A 3 13.09 47.87 7.14
N PHE A 4 12.63 48.53 8.20
CA PHE A 4 12.18 47.83 9.42
C PHE A 4 10.88 47.03 9.18
N ILE A 5 9.95 47.59 8.40
CA ILE A 5 8.70 46.92 8.02
C ILE A 5 9.00 45.69 7.14
N VAL A 6 9.92 45.81 6.19
CA VAL A 6 10.34 44.71 5.33
C VAL A 6 10.99 43.59 6.15
N LEU A 7 11.84 43.93 7.10
CA LEU A 7 12.46 42.94 7.99
C LEU A 7 11.42 42.22 8.85
N LEU A 8 10.48 42.96 9.43
CA LEU A 8 9.39 42.39 10.23
C LEU A 8 8.54 41.41 9.41
N VAL A 9 8.17 41.77 8.17
CA VAL A 9 7.41 40.92 7.27
C VAL A 9 8.19 39.64 6.94
N LEU A 10 9.50 39.74 6.67
CA LEU A 10 10.34 38.58 6.40
C LEU A 10 10.41 37.62 7.60
N VAL A 11 10.54 38.17 8.83
CA VAL A 11 10.56 37.35 10.06
C VAL A 11 9.21 36.64 10.26
N VAL A 12 8.11 37.33 10.10
CA VAL A 12 6.76 36.77 10.23
C VAL A 12 6.54 35.67 9.16
N LEU A 13 6.93 35.91 7.92
CA LEU A 13 6.86 34.91 6.84
C LEU A 13 7.67 33.66 7.15
N THR A 14 8.89 33.82 7.69
CA THR A 14 9.75 32.71 8.08
C THR A 14 9.11 31.87 9.21
N ILE A 15 8.53 32.53 10.20
CA ILE A 15 7.84 31.85 11.31
C ILE A 15 6.62 31.07 10.79
N LEU A 16 5.83 31.63 9.89
CA LEU A 16 4.68 30.94 9.28
C LEU A 16 5.10 29.72 8.45
N MET A 17 6.26 29.79 7.79
CA MET A 17 6.80 28.64 7.02
C MET A 17 7.35 27.55 7.93
N THR A 18 7.70 27.85 9.16
CA THR A 18 8.29 26.89 10.13
C THR A 18 7.23 25.93 10.67
N VAL A 19 5.98 26.35 10.78
CA VAL A 19 4.90 25.55 11.37
C VAL A 19 4.25 24.66 10.30
N LYS A 20 4.22 23.34 10.57
CA LYS A 20 3.48 22.36 9.74
C LYS A 20 2.54 21.55 10.60
N VAL A 21 1.28 21.49 10.17
CA VAL A 21 0.24 20.68 10.81
C VAL A 21 0.13 19.38 10.05
N VAL A 22 0.27 18.26 10.76
CA VAL A 22 0.11 16.90 10.23
C VAL A 22 -1.25 16.38 10.70
N PRO A 23 -2.12 15.95 9.78
CA PRO A 23 -3.44 15.38 10.14
C PRO A 23 -3.31 14.08 10.93
N GLN A 24 -4.36 13.74 11.68
CA GLN A 24 -4.46 12.43 12.35
C GLN A 24 -4.40 11.28 11.34
N GLN A 25 -3.83 10.16 11.74
CA GLN A 25 -3.62 8.98 10.89
C GLN A 25 -2.80 9.29 9.63
N SER A 26 -1.87 10.26 9.73
CA SER A 26 -0.89 10.57 8.68
C SER A 26 0.50 10.67 9.29
N ALA A 27 1.51 10.34 8.48
CA ALA A 27 2.90 10.51 8.84
C ALA A 27 3.66 11.12 7.66
N TYR A 28 4.47 12.14 7.93
CA TYR A 28 5.26 12.81 6.91
C TYR A 28 6.74 12.53 7.15
N ILE A 29 7.44 12.18 6.10
CA ILE A 29 8.90 11.98 6.15
C ILE A 29 9.59 13.30 5.91
N LEU A 30 10.37 13.72 6.89
CA LEU A 30 11.18 14.92 6.83
C LEU A 30 12.61 14.58 6.45
N GLU A 31 13.08 15.19 5.37
CA GLU A 31 14.47 15.15 4.97
C GLU A 31 15.14 16.50 5.24
N ARG A 32 16.37 16.45 5.74
CA ARG A 32 17.24 17.62 5.91
C ARG A 32 18.44 17.46 5.00
N LEU A 33 18.60 18.38 4.06
CA LEU A 33 19.68 18.35 3.06
C LEU A 33 19.80 16.99 2.35
N GLY A 34 18.65 16.36 2.00
CA GLY A 34 18.61 15.09 1.29
C GLY A 34 18.84 13.84 2.15
N LYS A 35 18.96 13.99 3.47
CA LYS A 35 19.04 12.86 4.40
C LYS A 35 17.77 12.75 5.23
N PHE A 36 17.34 11.51 5.51
CA PHE A 36 16.27 11.28 6.48
C PHE A 36 16.60 11.95 7.81
N TYR A 37 15.68 12.75 8.31
CA TYR A 37 15.81 13.41 9.59
C TYR A 37 14.83 12.88 10.63
N ALA A 38 13.54 12.90 10.34
CA ALA A 38 12.49 12.47 11.26
C ALA A 38 11.19 12.08 10.55
N VAL A 39 10.33 11.37 11.26
CA VAL A 39 8.93 11.16 10.90
C VAL A 39 8.08 12.14 11.69
N LEU A 40 7.39 13.04 11.02
CA LEU A 40 6.49 14.00 11.65
C LEU A 40 5.20 13.29 12.06
N GLN A 41 4.93 13.32 13.37
CA GLN A 41 3.73 12.76 13.97
C GLN A 41 2.52 13.71 13.79
N PRO A 42 1.27 13.20 13.91
CA PRO A 42 0.09 14.04 13.90
C PRO A 42 0.16 15.18 14.93
N GLY A 43 -0.27 16.38 14.51
CA GLY A 43 -0.23 17.59 15.32
C GLY A 43 0.63 18.69 14.72
N VAL A 44 1.02 19.64 15.54
CA VAL A 44 1.86 20.77 15.16
C VAL A 44 3.32 20.35 15.23
N ASN A 45 4.02 20.52 14.12
CA ASN A 45 5.46 20.24 14.01
C ASN A 45 6.19 21.48 13.53
N PHE A 46 7.43 21.66 14.00
CA PHE A 46 8.31 22.74 13.61
C PHE A 46 9.39 22.23 12.66
N ILE A 47 9.50 22.85 11.51
CA ILE A 47 10.52 22.53 10.50
C ILE A 47 11.39 23.77 10.25
N ILE A 48 12.63 23.57 9.84
CA ILE A 48 13.53 24.66 9.48
C ILE A 48 13.33 24.95 7.98
N PRO A 49 12.72 26.10 7.61
CA PRO A 49 12.54 26.44 6.20
C PRO A 49 13.90 26.48 5.50
N PHE A 50 13.95 26.19 4.20
CA PHE A 50 15.10 26.06 3.32
C PHE A 50 15.97 24.81 3.52
N PHE A 51 16.11 24.27 4.72
CA PHE A 51 16.91 23.07 5.01
C PHE A 51 16.08 21.80 5.06
N ASP A 52 14.85 21.91 5.56
CA ASP A 52 13.95 20.81 5.76
C ASP A 52 12.93 20.70 4.61
N ARG A 53 12.76 19.48 4.12
CA ARG A 53 11.80 19.17 3.07
C ARG A 53 10.93 17.98 3.49
N ILE A 54 9.63 18.10 3.30
CA ILE A 54 8.72 16.95 3.39
C ILE A 54 8.85 16.17 2.09
N ALA A 55 9.55 15.01 2.16
CA ALA A 55 9.83 14.18 1.00
C ALA A 55 8.64 13.27 0.65
N TYR A 56 8.01 12.66 1.67
CA TYR A 56 6.91 11.72 1.50
C TYR A 56 5.80 11.99 2.50
N LYS A 57 4.57 11.70 2.09
CA LYS A 57 3.37 11.78 2.93
C LYS A 57 2.63 10.47 2.84
N TYR A 58 2.44 9.82 3.98
CA TYR A 58 1.72 8.56 4.08
C TYR A 58 0.46 8.70 4.92
N THR A 59 -0.60 8.01 4.50
CA THR A 59 -1.74 7.74 5.36
C THR A 59 -1.48 6.44 6.13
N LEU A 60 -1.78 6.44 7.43
CA LEU A 60 -1.67 5.27 8.30
C LEU A 60 -3.01 4.54 8.41
N LYS A 61 -4.00 4.95 7.63
CA LYS A 61 -5.30 4.28 7.54
C LYS A 61 -5.18 3.03 6.70
N GLU A 62 -6.09 2.08 6.96
CA GLU A 62 -6.29 0.93 6.08
C GLU A 62 -6.70 1.42 4.68
N ALA A 63 -6.10 0.85 3.67
CA ALA A 63 -6.39 1.13 2.26
C ALA A 63 -6.76 -0.16 1.54
N ALA A 64 -7.86 -0.12 0.78
CA ALA A 64 -8.24 -1.19 -0.11
C ALA A 64 -7.61 -0.96 -1.49
N VAL A 65 -6.87 -1.95 -1.97
CA VAL A 65 -6.21 -1.93 -3.27
C VAL A 65 -6.79 -3.03 -4.15
N ASP A 66 -7.36 -2.64 -5.29
CA ASP A 66 -7.87 -3.60 -6.26
C ASP A 66 -6.71 -4.35 -6.95
N ILE A 67 -6.84 -5.67 -6.98
CA ILE A 67 -5.96 -6.55 -7.76
C ILE A 67 -6.61 -6.73 -9.13
N PRO A 68 -5.93 -6.34 -10.22
CA PRO A 68 -6.45 -6.49 -11.58
C PRO A 68 -6.80 -7.93 -11.90
N GLU A 69 -7.79 -8.08 -12.79
CA GLU A 69 -8.19 -9.40 -13.30
C GLU A 69 -6.98 -10.12 -13.92
N GLN A 70 -6.83 -11.38 -13.59
CA GLN A 70 -5.82 -12.25 -14.15
C GLN A 70 -6.38 -13.62 -14.47
N ILE A 71 -5.73 -14.29 -15.42
CA ILE A 71 -6.04 -15.68 -15.78
C ILE A 71 -5.15 -16.59 -14.95
N CYS A 72 -5.78 -17.52 -14.24
CA CYS A 72 -5.11 -18.61 -13.52
C CYS A 72 -5.52 -19.94 -14.17
N ILE A 73 -4.67 -20.94 -14.05
CA ILE A 73 -4.93 -22.30 -14.52
C ILE A 73 -4.99 -23.20 -13.30
N THR A 74 -6.09 -23.89 -13.10
CA THR A 74 -6.30 -24.86 -12.02
C THR A 74 -5.52 -26.14 -12.26
N ARG A 75 -5.43 -27.01 -11.24
CA ARG A 75 -4.73 -28.30 -11.36
C ARG A 75 -5.34 -29.21 -12.42
N ASP A 76 -6.64 -29.16 -12.60
CA ASP A 76 -7.40 -29.87 -13.62
C ASP A 76 -7.40 -29.19 -15.01
N ASN A 77 -6.45 -28.24 -15.21
CA ASN A 77 -6.20 -27.54 -16.46
C ASN A 77 -7.36 -26.66 -16.97
N VAL A 78 -8.18 -26.14 -16.06
CA VAL A 78 -9.25 -25.19 -16.41
C VAL A 78 -8.72 -23.76 -16.23
N GLN A 79 -8.94 -22.89 -17.22
CA GLN A 79 -8.64 -21.47 -17.12
C GLN A 79 -9.75 -20.76 -16.34
N VAL A 80 -9.37 -20.00 -15.31
CA VAL A 80 -10.30 -19.18 -14.53
C VAL A 80 -9.82 -17.74 -14.52
N ARG A 81 -10.74 -16.78 -14.68
CA ARG A 81 -10.45 -15.36 -14.50
C ARG A 81 -10.78 -14.98 -13.07
N MET A 82 -9.83 -14.37 -12.41
CA MET A 82 -9.96 -14.01 -11.01
C MET A 82 -9.64 -12.54 -10.79
N ARG A 83 -10.40 -11.95 -9.89
CA ARG A 83 -10.21 -10.59 -9.43
C ARG A 83 -10.30 -10.56 -7.92
N GLY A 84 -9.45 -9.74 -7.27
CA GLY A 84 -9.42 -9.63 -5.81
C GLY A 84 -9.26 -8.22 -5.33
N VAL A 85 -9.33 -8.06 -4.02
CA VAL A 85 -8.98 -6.83 -3.30
C VAL A 85 -8.09 -7.19 -2.12
N ILE A 86 -7.06 -6.40 -1.90
CA ILE A 86 -6.16 -6.55 -0.76
C ILE A 86 -6.27 -5.31 0.13
N PHE A 87 -6.29 -5.54 1.43
CA PHE A 87 -6.35 -4.50 2.43
C PHE A 87 -4.99 -4.38 3.10
N ILE A 88 -4.39 -3.21 3.00
CA ILE A 88 -3.04 -2.92 3.49
C ILE A 88 -3.04 -1.69 4.38
N GLN A 89 -2.04 -1.60 5.24
CA GLN A 89 -1.82 -0.46 6.11
C GLN A 89 -0.33 -0.18 6.26
N VAL A 90 0.07 1.08 6.13
CA VAL A 90 1.44 1.50 6.41
C VAL A 90 1.62 1.56 7.93
N ILE A 91 2.55 0.75 8.46
CA ILE A 91 2.88 0.70 9.89
C ILE A 91 4.23 1.35 10.20
N ASP A 92 5.16 1.36 9.23
CA ASP A 92 6.44 2.04 9.34
C ASP A 92 6.67 2.94 8.12
N PRO A 93 6.34 4.24 8.22
CA PRO A 93 6.49 5.19 7.12
C PRO A 93 7.93 5.33 6.61
N ARG A 94 8.93 5.14 7.47
CA ARG A 94 10.34 5.20 7.07
C ARG A 94 10.71 4.05 6.15
N LYS A 95 10.31 2.83 6.49
CA LYS A 95 10.52 1.66 5.63
C LYS A 95 9.74 1.79 4.34
N ALA A 96 8.51 2.32 4.39
CA ALA A 96 7.70 2.54 3.19
C ALA A 96 8.32 3.59 2.24
N ALA A 97 9.05 4.57 2.79
CA ALA A 97 9.71 5.61 1.99
C ALA A 97 11.02 5.14 1.34
N TYR A 98 11.81 4.32 2.04
CA TYR A 98 13.17 3.99 1.62
C TYR A 98 13.41 2.50 1.37
N GLY A 99 12.49 1.63 1.77
CA GLY A 99 12.63 0.18 1.62
C GLY A 99 12.24 -0.32 0.23
N ILE A 100 11.35 0.39 -0.46
CA ILE A 100 10.89 0.02 -1.79
C ILE A 100 10.39 1.27 -2.53
N SER A 101 10.50 1.28 -3.85
CA SER A 101 10.06 2.44 -4.66
C SER A 101 8.55 2.61 -4.68
N ASP A 102 7.79 1.52 -4.82
CA ASP A 102 6.32 1.49 -4.81
C ASP A 102 5.84 0.19 -4.17
N TYR A 103 5.48 0.28 -2.89
CA TYR A 103 4.96 -0.86 -2.15
C TYR A 103 3.60 -1.32 -2.66
N THR A 104 2.77 -0.41 -3.19
CA THR A 104 1.45 -0.75 -3.72
C THR A 104 1.58 -1.64 -4.94
N PHE A 105 2.43 -1.24 -5.88
CA PHE A 105 2.74 -2.04 -7.06
C PHE A 105 3.33 -3.41 -6.68
N ALA A 106 4.28 -3.43 -5.76
CA ALA A 106 4.92 -4.67 -5.32
C ALA A 106 3.92 -5.64 -4.65
N VAL A 107 3.04 -5.13 -3.78
CA VAL A 107 1.99 -5.93 -3.15
C VAL A 107 1.03 -6.51 -4.19
N ILE A 108 0.63 -5.72 -5.20
CA ILE A 108 -0.22 -6.20 -6.30
C ILE A 108 0.47 -7.35 -7.06
N GLN A 109 1.75 -7.21 -7.42
CA GLN A 109 2.50 -8.23 -8.14
C GLN A 109 2.65 -9.51 -7.32
N LEU A 110 2.96 -9.39 -6.04
CA LEU A 110 3.02 -10.55 -5.14
C LEU A 110 1.67 -11.23 -5.01
N ALA A 111 0.60 -10.47 -4.81
CA ALA A 111 -0.76 -11.01 -4.71
C ALA A 111 -1.14 -11.80 -5.98
N GLN A 112 -0.87 -11.25 -7.15
CA GLN A 112 -1.14 -11.93 -8.42
C GLN A 112 -0.34 -13.23 -8.57
N THR A 113 0.95 -13.19 -8.23
CA THR A 113 1.84 -14.37 -8.36
C THR A 113 1.46 -15.46 -7.38
N THR A 114 1.23 -15.10 -6.11
CA THR A 114 0.84 -16.04 -5.06
C THR A 114 -0.52 -16.65 -5.34
N MET A 115 -1.52 -15.84 -5.73
CA MET A 115 -2.83 -16.31 -6.09
C MET A 115 -2.78 -17.33 -7.24
N ARG A 116 -1.99 -17.04 -8.28
CA ARG A 116 -1.79 -17.98 -9.40
C ARG A 116 -1.19 -19.29 -8.93
N SER A 117 -0.23 -19.24 -8.02
CA SER A 117 0.39 -20.43 -7.42
C SER A 117 -0.61 -21.26 -6.60
N GLU A 118 -1.40 -20.62 -5.76
CA GLU A 118 -2.38 -21.30 -4.91
C GLU A 118 -3.51 -21.94 -5.74
N ILE A 119 -4.02 -21.22 -6.73
CA ILE A 119 -5.04 -21.76 -7.64
C ILE A 119 -4.51 -22.96 -8.45
N GLY A 120 -3.26 -22.91 -8.89
CA GLY A 120 -2.64 -24.02 -9.62
C GLY A 120 -2.51 -25.32 -8.82
N LYS A 121 -2.66 -25.28 -7.51
CA LYS A 121 -2.65 -26.46 -6.63
C LYS A 121 -4.01 -27.10 -6.46
N LEU A 122 -5.10 -26.41 -6.82
CA LEU A 122 -6.49 -26.79 -6.56
C LEU A 122 -7.23 -27.13 -7.85
N ASP A 123 -8.16 -28.07 -7.75
CA ASP A 123 -9.14 -28.31 -8.80
C ASP A 123 -10.20 -27.22 -8.82
N LEU A 124 -10.92 -27.05 -9.93
CA LEU A 124 -11.89 -25.98 -10.10
C LEU A 124 -12.92 -25.94 -8.96
N ASP A 125 -13.53 -27.07 -8.61
CA ASP A 125 -14.55 -27.14 -7.56
C ASP A 125 -14.00 -26.67 -6.21
N LYS A 126 -12.80 -27.11 -5.85
CA LYS A 126 -12.12 -26.70 -4.61
C LYS A 126 -11.77 -25.21 -4.60
N THR A 127 -11.51 -24.62 -5.75
CA THR A 127 -11.24 -23.19 -5.86
C THR A 127 -12.46 -22.36 -5.42
N PHE A 128 -13.66 -22.85 -5.61
CA PHE A 128 -14.88 -22.22 -5.11
C PHE A 128 -15.15 -22.49 -3.64
N GLU A 129 -14.86 -23.70 -3.17
CA GLU A 129 -15.12 -24.14 -1.79
C GLU A 129 -14.10 -23.56 -0.80
N GLU A 130 -12.82 -23.53 -1.18
CA GLU A 130 -11.70 -23.19 -0.29
C GLU A 130 -11.24 -21.75 -0.38
N ARG A 131 -12.11 -20.81 -0.74
CA ARG A 131 -11.77 -19.38 -0.88
C ARG A 131 -11.07 -18.80 0.37
N MET A 132 -11.52 -19.17 1.56
CA MET A 132 -10.94 -18.69 2.82
C MET A 132 -9.51 -19.20 3.02
N THR A 133 -9.24 -20.44 2.61
CA THR A 133 -7.89 -21.03 2.69
C THR A 133 -6.96 -20.32 1.72
N ILE A 134 -7.42 -20.06 0.49
CA ILE A 134 -6.66 -19.29 -0.51
C ILE A 134 -6.38 -17.87 -0.02
N ASN A 135 -7.39 -17.17 0.49
CA ASN A 135 -7.24 -15.82 1.01
C ASN A 135 -6.18 -15.76 2.11
N ARG A 136 -6.18 -16.72 3.03
CA ARG A 136 -5.19 -16.82 4.12
C ARG A 136 -3.78 -17.07 3.58
N ALA A 137 -3.62 -18.03 2.69
CA ALA A 137 -2.33 -18.37 2.10
C ALA A 137 -1.72 -17.17 1.35
N VAL A 138 -2.55 -16.40 0.63
CA VAL A 138 -2.12 -15.17 -0.05
C VAL A 138 -1.65 -14.13 0.97
N VAL A 139 -2.40 -13.89 2.05
CA VAL A 139 -2.04 -12.93 3.10
C VAL A 139 -0.70 -13.32 3.74
N GLU A 140 -0.53 -14.56 4.17
CA GLU A 140 0.68 -15.05 4.84
C GLU A 140 1.91 -14.87 3.95
N SER A 141 1.81 -15.25 2.68
CA SER A 141 2.92 -15.13 1.72
C SER A 141 3.33 -13.67 1.45
N ILE A 142 2.37 -12.74 1.41
CA ILE A 142 2.65 -11.33 1.11
C ILE A 142 3.11 -10.59 2.36
N ASP A 143 2.54 -10.89 3.53
CA ASP A 143 2.85 -10.19 4.79
C ASP A 143 4.32 -10.33 5.17
N GLU A 144 4.94 -11.48 4.90
CA GLU A 144 6.36 -11.70 5.12
C GLU A 144 7.23 -10.69 4.33
N ALA A 145 6.95 -10.50 3.05
CA ALA A 145 7.67 -9.55 2.20
C ALA A 145 7.30 -8.09 2.55
N ALA A 146 6.01 -7.81 2.72
CA ALA A 146 5.48 -6.46 2.98
C ALA A 146 5.95 -5.87 4.31
N THR A 147 6.19 -6.70 5.32
CA THR A 147 6.75 -6.29 6.61
C THR A 147 8.14 -5.65 6.44
N GLY A 148 8.96 -6.14 5.51
CA GLY A 148 10.24 -5.54 5.15
C GLY A 148 10.10 -4.10 4.61
N TRP A 149 8.98 -3.78 3.99
CA TRP A 149 8.65 -2.46 3.45
C TRP A 149 7.85 -1.58 4.41
N GLY A 150 7.64 -2.01 5.65
CA GLY A 150 6.86 -1.26 6.64
C GLY A 150 5.36 -1.22 6.36
N VAL A 151 4.86 -2.18 5.58
CA VAL A 151 3.45 -2.33 5.23
C VAL A 151 2.94 -3.63 5.81
N LYS A 152 1.76 -3.60 6.42
CA LYS A 152 1.05 -4.78 6.89
C LYS A 152 -0.09 -5.13 5.95
N VAL A 153 -0.17 -6.40 5.60
CA VAL A 153 -1.32 -6.96 4.90
C VAL A 153 -2.33 -7.44 5.94
N LEU A 154 -3.53 -6.87 5.89
CA LEU A 154 -4.58 -7.18 6.86
C LEU A 154 -5.44 -8.35 6.40
N ARG A 155 -5.88 -8.31 5.15
CA ARG A 155 -6.69 -9.35 4.52
C ARG A 155 -6.63 -9.27 3.00
N TYR A 156 -6.93 -10.37 2.38
CA TYR A 156 -7.14 -10.51 0.94
C TYR A 156 -8.51 -11.13 0.71
N GLU A 157 -9.23 -10.66 -0.29
CA GLU A 157 -10.57 -11.15 -0.63
C GLU A 157 -10.69 -11.37 -2.14
N ILE A 158 -11.06 -12.58 -2.52
CA ILE A 158 -11.42 -12.90 -3.91
C ILE A 158 -12.79 -12.30 -4.19
N LYS A 159 -12.87 -11.37 -5.14
CA LYS A 159 -14.15 -10.78 -5.57
C LYS A 159 -14.92 -11.73 -6.46
N ASN A 160 -14.32 -12.15 -7.57
CA ASN A 160 -14.95 -12.97 -8.60
C ASN A 160 -14.01 -14.08 -9.06
N ILE A 161 -14.60 -15.24 -9.32
CA ILE A 161 -13.99 -16.38 -10.02
C ILE A 161 -14.90 -16.70 -11.19
N ASN A 162 -14.43 -16.46 -12.40
CA ASN A 162 -15.20 -16.66 -13.62
C ASN A 162 -14.54 -17.77 -14.45
N PRO A 163 -15.10 -18.99 -14.49
CA PRO A 163 -14.65 -20.03 -15.39
C PRO A 163 -15.03 -19.67 -16.85
N PRO A 164 -14.45 -20.34 -17.86
CA PRO A 164 -14.81 -20.13 -19.26
C PRO A 164 -16.26 -20.56 -19.52
N GLN A 165 -16.89 -19.91 -20.52
CA GLN A 165 -18.26 -20.18 -20.87
C GLN A 165 -18.51 -21.65 -21.26
N SER A 166 -17.50 -22.33 -21.83
CA SER A 166 -17.59 -23.77 -22.18
C SER A 166 -17.75 -24.66 -20.96
N VAL A 167 -17.21 -24.28 -19.82
CA VAL A 167 -17.33 -25.02 -18.54
C VAL A 167 -18.69 -24.72 -17.90
N LEU A 168 -19.15 -23.47 -17.95
CA LEU A 168 -20.47 -23.08 -17.44
C LEU A 168 -21.58 -23.86 -18.18
N ASN A 169 -21.49 -23.96 -19.51
CA ASN A 169 -22.47 -24.71 -20.34
C ASN A 169 -22.45 -26.23 -20.09
N ALA A 170 -21.36 -26.76 -19.52
CA ALA A 170 -21.25 -28.18 -19.18
C ALA A 170 -21.75 -28.49 -17.76
N MET A 171 -21.96 -27.47 -16.94
CA MET A 171 -22.47 -27.57 -15.56
C MET A 171 -24.02 -27.36 -15.49
N GLU A 172 -24.67 -26.92 -16.58
CA GLU A 172 -26.14 -26.86 -16.75
C GLU A 172 -26.68 -28.19 -17.34
#